data_aa7bacea3fc39dd4bbbf8c1fd129ddb8
#
_entry.id   aa7bacea3fc39dd4bbbf8c1fd129ddb8
#
_cell.length_a   1.000
_cell.length_b   1.000
_cell.length_c   1.000
_cell.angle_alpha   90.00
_cell.angle_beta   90.00
_cell.angle_gamma   90.00
#
_symmetry.space_group_name_H-M   'P 1'
#
loop_
_entity.id
_entity.type
_entity.pdbx_description
1 polymer ?
#
loop_
_entity_poly.entity_id
_entity_poly.type
_entity_poly.pdbx_seq_one_letter_code
_entity_poly.pdbx_strand_id
1 'polypeptide(L)'
;MNSLRNYRLPALGILAGCALLAAAASSCFAQAFGPTLTSPTAGPKTPGADGFISRWLILEPIPANGLTDSAVQAIVKKDYFPDQFTVIPHDGDKVTVGSATLTWHAVDTKLYNVNLYHFAYSLGKPTSNVLFWAVTIVNCPREMPGVRLAIGSNAASVWWLNGKELVGIYGDRQTVIDDGVSKRITLNKGPNILRAAVVNGGGATDFCARFLDPDDKPLKGYTVTLAVPAK
;
A
#
# COMPACT_ATOMS: atom_id res chain seq x y z
N MET A 1 18.93 93.05 23.51
CA MET A 1 18.58 92.02 24.49
C MET A 1 17.37 91.29 23.93
N ASN A 2 17.57 90.39 23.02
CA ASN A 2 16.43 89.61 22.44
C ASN A 2 16.86 88.14 22.25
N SER A 3 16.19 87.31 22.99
CA SER A 3 16.32 85.85 22.98
C SER A 3 15.56 85.26 21.77
N LEU A 4 16.29 84.59 20.90
CA LEU A 4 15.68 83.81 19.82
C LEU A 4 15.41 82.33 20.31
N ARG A 5 14.20 81.95 20.37
CA ARG A 5 13.76 80.60 20.65
C ARG A 5 13.87 79.73 19.39
N ASN A 6 14.70 78.69 19.44
CA ASN A 6 14.78 77.68 18.41
C ASN A 6 13.73 76.56 18.71
N TYR A 7 12.74 76.37 17.81
CA TYR A 7 11.85 75.25 17.80
C TYR A 7 12.50 74.09 17.02
N ARG A 8 12.74 72.96 17.69
CA ARG A 8 13.11 71.73 17.04
C ARG A 8 11.84 70.89 16.89
N LEU A 9 11.52 70.46 15.64
CA LEU A 9 10.49 69.49 15.31
C LEU A 9 11.02 68.06 15.58
N PRO A 10 10.22 67.16 16.10
CA PRO A 10 10.60 65.77 16.27
C PRO A 10 10.50 65.02 14.95
N ALA A 11 11.56 64.29 14.58
CA ALA A 11 11.56 63.38 13.46
C ALA A 11 10.71 62.13 13.81
N LEU A 12 9.72 61.88 12.96
CA LEU A 12 8.88 60.69 13.00
C LEU A 12 9.68 59.52 12.39
N GLY A 13 10.20 58.62 13.24
CA GLY A 13 10.86 57.38 12.79
C GLY A 13 9.79 56.35 12.39
N ILE A 14 9.72 56.02 11.12
CA ILE A 14 8.94 54.90 10.62
C ILE A 14 9.73 53.62 10.86
N LEU A 15 9.33 52.81 11.83
CA LEU A 15 9.81 51.46 12.02
C LEU A 15 9.08 50.53 11.04
N ALA A 16 9.75 50.21 9.94
CA ALA A 16 9.32 49.13 9.04
C ALA A 16 9.64 47.78 9.69
N GLY A 17 8.65 47.17 10.28
CA GLY A 17 8.73 45.81 10.79
C GLY A 17 8.70 44.81 9.64
N CYS A 18 9.86 44.25 9.26
CA CYS A 18 9.95 43.09 8.40
C CYS A 18 9.48 41.85 9.20
N ALA A 19 8.24 41.43 8.98
CA ALA A 19 7.78 40.12 9.42
C ALA A 19 8.42 39.07 8.52
N LEU A 20 9.46 38.38 8.97
CA LEU A 20 9.98 37.18 8.35
C LEU A 20 8.96 36.05 8.62
N LEU A 21 8.15 35.71 7.61
CA LEU A 21 7.42 34.43 7.57
C LEU A 21 8.46 33.32 7.33
N ALA A 22 8.88 32.66 8.40
CA ALA A 22 9.59 31.39 8.31
C ALA A 22 8.60 30.34 7.84
N ALA A 23 8.57 30.05 6.53
CA ALA A 23 7.92 28.87 6.01
C ALA A 23 8.69 27.65 6.54
N ALA A 24 8.14 26.97 7.54
CA ALA A 24 8.61 25.68 7.97
C ALA A 24 8.38 24.69 6.81
N ALA A 25 9.43 24.46 6.02
CA ALA A 25 9.46 23.35 5.09
C ALA A 25 9.46 22.07 5.93
N SER A 26 8.29 21.44 6.10
CA SER A 26 8.18 20.09 6.61
C SER A 26 8.90 19.19 5.60
N SER A 27 10.16 18.88 5.87
CA SER A 27 10.88 17.81 5.19
C SER A 27 10.17 16.51 5.55
N CYS A 28 9.26 16.07 4.67
CA CYS A 28 8.67 14.75 4.70
C CYS A 28 9.82 13.77 4.43
N PHE A 29 10.46 13.27 5.48
CA PHE A 29 11.39 12.15 5.33
C PHE A 29 10.56 10.97 4.83
N ALA A 30 10.81 10.56 3.60
CA ALA A 30 10.23 9.37 3.04
C ALA A 30 10.57 8.20 3.96
N GLN A 31 9.57 7.56 4.54
CA GLN A 31 9.77 6.42 5.43
C GLN A 31 10.35 5.26 4.62
N ALA A 32 11.52 4.76 5.03
CA ALA A 32 12.17 3.63 4.38
C ALA A 32 11.68 2.33 5.04
N PHE A 33 10.97 1.49 4.29
CA PHE A 33 10.48 0.18 4.75
C PHE A 33 11.46 -0.96 4.46
N GLY A 34 12.76 -0.73 4.70
CA GLY A 34 13.84 -1.66 4.38
C GLY A 34 14.41 -1.47 2.95
N PRO A 35 15.35 -2.30 2.53
CA PRO A 35 16.16 -2.03 1.33
C PRO A 35 15.41 -2.19 0.00
N THR A 36 14.30 -2.93 -0.01
CA THR A 36 13.55 -3.28 -1.22
C THR A 36 12.27 -2.49 -1.43
N LEU A 37 11.78 -1.80 -0.38
CA LEU A 37 10.58 -0.99 -0.43
C LEU A 37 10.92 0.50 -0.39
N THR A 38 10.13 1.29 -1.11
CA THR A 38 10.29 2.74 -1.19
C THR A 38 8.93 3.43 -1.11
N SER A 39 8.94 4.71 -0.78
CA SER A 39 7.75 5.54 -0.95
C SER A 39 7.34 5.54 -2.43
N PRO A 40 6.04 5.50 -2.73
CA PRO A 40 5.56 5.51 -4.10
C PRO A 40 5.95 6.78 -4.85
N THR A 41 6.27 6.61 -6.12
CA THR A 41 6.39 7.74 -7.05
C THR A 41 5.01 8.31 -7.39
N ALA A 42 4.95 9.59 -7.77
CA ALA A 42 3.72 10.22 -8.20
C ALA A 42 3.12 9.55 -9.46
N GLY A 43 1.79 9.59 -9.58
CA GLY A 43 1.05 9.12 -10.75
C GLY A 43 0.89 7.59 -10.84
N PRO A 44 0.24 7.09 -11.89
CA PRO A 44 0.05 5.67 -12.14
C PRO A 44 1.37 4.96 -12.43
N LYS A 45 1.47 3.68 -12.04
CA LYS A 45 2.63 2.83 -12.29
C LYS A 45 2.25 1.72 -13.25
N THR A 46 3.03 1.55 -14.30
CA THR A 46 2.88 0.42 -15.24
C THR A 46 3.72 -0.75 -14.76
N PRO A 47 3.19 -1.97 -14.69
CA PRO A 47 4.00 -3.15 -14.40
C PRO A 47 5.14 -3.34 -15.40
N GLY A 48 6.30 -3.79 -14.91
CA GLY A 48 7.49 -4.05 -15.72
C GLY A 48 7.31 -5.18 -16.74
N ALA A 49 8.41 -5.59 -17.39
CA ALA A 49 8.39 -6.63 -18.42
C ALA A 49 7.77 -7.94 -17.93
N ASP A 50 8.05 -8.34 -16.70
CA ASP A 50 7.53 -9.58 -16.08
C ASP A 50 6.12 -9.46 -15.53
N GLY A 51 5.51 -8.27 -15.60
CA GLY A 51 4.12 -8.02 -15.24
C GLY A 51 3.82 -7.92 -13.75
N PHE A 52 4.81 -7.99 -12.86
CA PHE A 52 4.57 -7.95 -11.42
C PHE A 52 4.01 -6.60 -10.95
N ILE A 53 3.03 -6.70 -10.06
CA ILE A 53 2.39 -5.54 -9.42
C ILE A 53 3.30 -5.09 -8.28
N SER A 54 3.87 -3.90 -8.41
CA SER A 54 4.91 -3.39 -7.51
C SER A 54 4.47 -2.18 -6.67
N ARG A 55 3.16 -1.87 -6.61
CA ARG A 55 2.60 -0.74 -5.85
C ARG A 55 1.42 -1.18 -5.00
N TRP A 56 1.48 -0.90 -3.71
CA TRP A 56 0.51 -1.41 -2.73
C TRP A 56 0.26 -0.43 -1.59
N LEU A 57 -0.95 -0.50 -1.02
CA LEU A 57 -1.27 -0.05 0.32
C LEU A 57 -1.23 -1.27 1.23
N ILE A 58 -0.45 -1.22 2.31
CA ILE A 58 -0.26 -2.34 3.25
C ILE A 58 -0.64 -1.88 4.64
N LEU A 59 -1.51 -2.63 5.31
CA LEU A 59 -1.84 -2.41 6.71
C LEU A 59 -0.75 -2.99 7.60
N GLU A 60 -0.41 -2.28 8.67
CA GLU A 60 0.41 -2.82 9.75
C GLU A 60 -0.13 -4.18 10.23
N PRO A 61 0.75 -5.10 10.65
CA PRO A 61 0.36 -6.50 10.90
C PRO A 61 -0.64 -6.64 12.05
N ILE A 62 -1.62 -7.50 11.83
CA ILE A 62 -2.62 -7.92 12.81
C ILE A 62 -2.16 -9.23 13.43
N PRO A 63 -2.15 -9.41 14.75
CA PRO A 63 -1.85 -10.71 15.36
C PRO A 63 -2.80 -11.81 14.89
N ALA A 64 -2.22 -12.90 14.33
CA ALA A 64 -2.97 -14.06 13.84
C ALA A 64 -2.04 -15.28 13.79
N ASN A 65 -2.56 -16.47 14.11
CA ASN A 65 -1.75 -17.69 14.14
C ASN A 65 -2.53 -18.87 13.55
N GLY A 66 -1.86 -19.62 12.68
CA GLY A 66 -2.36 -20.83 12.04
C GLY A 66 -2.17 -20.79 10.52
N LEU A 67 -1.62 -21.88 9.96
CA LEU A 67 -1.30 -21.99 8.52
C LEU A 67 -2.05 -23.12 7.82
N THR A 68 -2.86 -23.93 8.54
CA THR A 68 -3.73 -24.92 7.89
C THR A 68 -4.82 -24.20 7.09
N ASP A 69 -5.35 -24.84 6.07
CA ASP A 69 -6.41 -24.28 5.22
C ASP A 69 -7.58 -23.73 6.04
N SER A 70 -8.05 -24.51 7.03
CA SER A 70 -9.17 -24.10 7.89
C SER A 70 -8.81 -22.91 8.79
N ALA A 71 -7.58 -22.88 9.32
CA ALA A 71 -7.11 -21.78 10.17
C ALA A 71 -6.96 -20.48 9.36
N VAL A 72 -6.35 -20.54 8.16
CA VAL A 72 -6.22 -19.39 7.27
C VAL A 72 -7.58 -18.87 6.86
N GLN A 73 -8.52 -19.74 6.47
CA GLN A 73 -9.90 -19.35 6.11
C GLN A 73 -10.62 -18.68 7.29
N ALA A 74 -10.44 -19.18 8.50
CA ALA A 74 -11.01 -18.55 9.71
C ALA A 74 -10.37 -17.18 9.99
N ILE A 75 -9.05 -17.07 9.87
CA ILE A 75 -8.31 -15.82 10.05
C ILE A 75 -8.78 -14.76 9.06
N VAL A 76 -8.79 -15.05 7.76
CA VAL A 76 -9.11 -14.04 6.74
C VAL A 76 -10.59 -13.65 6.70
N LYS A 77 -11.49 -14.49 7.21
CA LYS A 77 -12.94 -14.22 7.30
C LYS A 77 -13.36 -13.53 8.59
N LYS A 78 -12.47 -13.45 9.58
CA LYS A 78 -12.75 -12.76 10.84
C LYS A 78 -12.85 -11.25 10.58
N ASP A 79 -13.85 -10.61 11.19
CA ASP A 79 -14.02 -9.16 11.14
C ASP A 79 -13.02 -8.49 12.11
N TYR A 80 -11.98 -7.88 11.56
CA TYR A 80 -10.98 -7.15 12.33
C TYR A 80 -11.29 -5.66 12.44
N PHE A 81 -11.82 -5.08 11.35
CA PHE A 81 -12.20 -3.68 11.26
C PHE A 81 -13.33 -3.49 10.24
N PRO A 82 -14.09 -2.38 10.32
CA PRO A 82 -15.17 -2.11 9.37
C PRO A 82 -14.67 -2.09 7.93
N ASP A 83 -15.49 -2.62 7.02
CA ASP A 83 -15.26 -2.57 5.57
C ASP A 83 -13.95 -3.21 5.09
N GLN A 84 -13.35 -4.12 5.87
CA GLN A 84 -12.05 -4.75 5.53
C GLN A 84 -12.00 -5.38 4.13
N PHE A 85 -13.12 -5.80 3.55
CA PHE A 85 -13.21 -6.36 2.20
C PHE A 85 -13.53 -5.33 1.11
N THR A 86 -13.95 -4.12 1.48
CA THR A 86 -14.41 -3.08 0.54
C THR A 86 -13.63 -1.79 0.63
N VAL A 87 -13.01 -1.48 1.78
CA VAL A 87 -12.26 -0.25 1.97
C VAL A 87 -11.15 -0.08 0.93
N ILE A 88 -11.04 1.11 0.39
CA ILE A 88 -9.89 1.57 -0.41
C ILE A 88 -9.18 2.61 0.43
N PRO A 89 -8.14 2.21 1.19
CA PRO A 89 -7.48 3.12 2.10
C PRO A 89 -6.55 4.09 1.36
N HIS A 90 -6.15 5.16 2.07
CA HIS A 90 -5.07 6.05 1.66
C HIS A 90 -3.84 5.83 2.55
N ASP A 91 -2.72 6.36 2.11
CA ASP A 91 -1.50 6.40 2.92
C ASP A 91 -1.73 7.19 4.21
N GLY A 92 -1.41 6.60 5.36
CA GLY A 92 -1.63 7.20 6.67
C GLY A 92 -3.03 6.97 7.28
N ASP A 93 -3.97 6.38 6.56
CA ASP A 93 -5.29 6.03 7.11
C ASP A 93 -5.13 5.04 8.28
N LYS A 94 -5.98 5.18 9.27
CA LYS A 94 -5.92 4.39 10.50
C LYS A 94 -7.16 3.54 10.68
N VAL A 95 -6.96 2.33 11.19
CA VAL A 95 -8.04 1.42 11.60
C VAL A 95 -7.79 0.93 13.02
N THR A 96 -8.88 0.68 13.75
CA THR A 96 -8.81 0.10 15.10
C THR A 96 -9.08 -1.40 15.01
N VAL A 97 -8.14 -2.20 15.53
CA VAL A 97 -8.24 -3.66 15.62
C VAL A 97 -8.10 -4.06 17.08
N GLY A 98 -9.19 -4.46 17.72
CA GLY A 98 -9.22 -4.65 19.18
C GLY A 98 -8.88 -3.36 19.92
N SER A 99 -7.79 -3.35 20.69
CA SER A 99 -7.28 -2.16 21.39
C SER A 99 -6.17 -1.42 20.62
N ALA A 100 -5.73 -1.94 19.48
CA ALA A 100 -4.63 -1.37 18.71
C ALA A 100 -5.12 -0.47 17.58
N THR A 101 -4.42 0.63 17.35
CA THR A 101 -4.57 1.46 16.14
C THR A 101 -3.47 1.08 15.17
N LEU A 102 -3.85 0.64 13.97
CA LEU A 102 -2.96 0.26 12.88
C LEU A 102 -3.06 1.27 11.74
N THR A 103 -1.96 1.47 11.02
CA THR A 103 -1.87 2.45 9.93
C THR A 103 -1.67 1.74 8.59
N TRP A 104 -2.31 2.27 7.55
CA TRP A 104 -2.05 1.90 6.17
C TRP A 104 -0.86 2.68 5.62
N HIS A 105 0.02 1.97 4.93
CA HIS A 105 1.24 2.56 4.34
C HIS A 105 1.30 2.28 2.85
N ALA A 106 1.53 3.32 2.08
CA ALA A 106 1.77 3.22 0.64
C ALA A 106 3.23 2.84 0.37
N VAL A 107 3.44 1.81 -0.44
CA VAL A 107 4.78 1.33 -0.81
C VAL A 107 4.89 0.99 -2.30
N ASP A 108 6.08 1.22 -2.85
CA ASP A 108 6.54 0.62 -4.09
C ASP A 108 7.64 -0.40 -3.78
N THR A 109 7.59 -1.58 -4.40
CA THR A 109 8.72 -2.52 -4.36
C THR A 109 9.63 -2.33 -5.56
N LYS A 110 10.94 -2.52 -5.35
CA LYS A 110 11.97 -2.56 -6.39
C LYS A 110 12.14 -3.94 -7.00
N LEU A 111 11.58 -4.98 -6.36
CA LEU A 111 11.69 -6.38 -6.75
C LEU A 111 10.35 -6.89 -7.29
N TYR A 112 10.34 -8.13 -7.76
CA TYR A 112 9.12 -8.83 -8.18
C TYR A 112 8.17 -9.12 -7.01
N ASN A 113 8.69 -9.20 -5.77
CA ASN A 113 7.94 -9.47 -4.55
C ASN A 113 7.89 -8.25 -3.61
N VAL A 114 6.93 -8.27 -2.73
CA VAL A 114 6.72 -7.29 -1.65
C VAL A 114 7.16 -7.92 -0.34
N ASN A 115 8.26 -7.45 0.23
CA ASN A 115 8.84 -8.01 1.45
C ASN A 115 8.12 -7.48 2.70
N LEU A 116 7.18 -8.26 3.23
CA LEU A 116 6.37 -7.91 4.40
C LEU A 116 7.17 -8.03 5.72
N TYR A 117 8.18 -8.91 5.75
CA TYR A 117 9.09 -8.99 6.91
C TYR A 117 9.82 -7.66 7.11
N HIS A 118 10.47 -7.14 6.06
CA HIS A 118 11.16 -5.85 6.13
C HIS A 118 10.20 -4.70 6.40
N PHE A 119 8.99 -4.74 5.83
CA PHE A 119 7.94 -3.76 6.11
C PHE A 119 7.62 -3.69 7.60
N ALA A 120 7.24 -4.81 8.22
CA ALA A 120 6.89 -4.84 9.64
C ALA A 120 8.10 -4.54 10.55
N TYR A 121 9.27 -5.12 10.24
CA TYR A 121 10.49 -4.92 11.01
C TYR A 121 10.90 -3.44 11.07
N SER A 122 10.86 -2.73 9.94
CA SER A 122 11.21 -1.30 9.88
C SER A 122 10.26 -0.40 10.66
N LEU A 123 9.04 -0.86 10.91
CA LEU A 123 8.04 -0.19 11.73
C LEU A 123 8.10 -0.58 13.21
N GLY A 124 9.01 -1.48 13.60
CA GLY A 124 9.07 -2.05 14.95
C GLY A 124 7.84 -2.90 15.28
N LYS A 125 7.20 -3.50 14.28
CA LYS A 125 5.99 -4.31 14.44
C LYS A 125 6.31 -5.81 14.42
N PRO A 126 5.42 -6.67 14.96
CA PRO A 126 5.59 -8.12 14.89
C PRO A 126 5.73 -8.62 13.45
N THR A 127 6.65 -9.58 13.25
CA THR A 127 6.92 -10.20 11.94
C THR A 127 6.44 -11.65 11.88
N SER A 128 6.02 -12.25 13.00
CA SER A 128 5.59 -13.64 13.12
C SER A 128 4.21 -13.73 13.75
N ASN A 129 3.46 -14.78 13.42
CA ASN A 129 2.09 -14.99 13.86
C ASN A 129 1.21 -13.75 13.54
N VAL A 130 1.20 -13.35 12.29
CA VAL A 130 0.56 -12.13 11.82
C VAL A 130 -0.21 -12.33 10.53
N LEU A 131 -1.21 -11.47 10.33
CA LEU A 131 -1.95 -11.27 9.10
C LEU A 131 -1.61 -9.87 8.56
N PHE A 132 -1.27 -9.79 7.28
CA PHE A 132 -1.16 -8.54 6.53
C PHE A 132 -2.32 -8.40 5.55
N TRP A 133 -2.90 -7.20 5.47
CA TRP A 133 -3.79 -6.81 4.38
C TRP A 133 -3.04 -5.91 3.40
N ALA A 134 -3.19 -6.20 2.11
CA ALA A 134 -2.63 -5.38 1.04
C ALA A 134 -3.72 -5.06 0.00
N VAL A 135 -3.72 -3.82 -0.51
CA VAL A 135 -4.69 -3.33 -1.51
C VAL A 135 -3.96 -2.58 -2.61
N THR A 136 -4.36 -2.81 -3.86
CA THR A 136 -3.94 -1.99 -4.99
C THR A 136 -5.10 -1.81 -5.97
N ILE A 137 -5.07 -0.74 -6.77
CA ILE A 137 -6.09 -0.45 -7.77
C ILE A 137 -5.51 -0.65 -9.15
N VAL A 138 -6.11 -1.58 -9.87
CA VAL A 138 -5.74 -1.96 -11.24
C VAL A 138 -6.63 -1.20 -12.21
N ASN A 139 -6.08 -0.26 -12.97
CA ASN A 139 -6.83 0.57 -13.91
C ASN A 139 -6.65 0.05 -15.33
N CYS A 140 -7.76 -0.39 -15.93
CA CYS A 140 -7.79 -0.92 -17.29
C CYS A 140 -8.42 0.09 -18.24
N PRO A 141 -7.79 0.43 -19.39
CA PRO A 141 -8.35 1.38 -20.37
C PRO A 141 -9.57 0.81 -21.09
N ARG A 142 -9.73 -0.49 -21.07
CA ARG A 142 -10.84 -1.26 -21.67
C ARG A 142 -11.13 -2.50 -20.83
N GLU A 143 -12.21 -3.17 -21.08
CA GLU A 143 -12.47 -4.52 -20.56
C GLU A 143 -11.40 -5.50 -21.07
N MET A 144 -10.91 -6.39 -20.20
CA MET A 144 -9.86 -7.36 -20.51
C MET A 144 -10.35 -8.76 -20.08
N PRO A 145 -10.99 -9.51 -20.97
CA PRO A 145 -11.50 -10.86 -20.67
C PRO A 145 -10.41 -11.91 -20.74
N GLY A 146 -10.66 -13.08 -20.12
CA GLY A 146 -9.81 -14.26 -20.20
C GLY A 146 -8.50 -14.16 -19.39
N VAL A 147 -8.37 -13.14 -18.53
CA VAL A 147 -7.21 -12.89 -17.69
C VAL A 147 -7.18 -13.85 -16.50
N ARG A 148 -6.00 -14.16 -15.97
CA ARG A 148 -5.80 -14.90 -14.72
C ARG A 148 -4.95 -14.10 -13.74
N LEU A 149 -5.27 -14.18 -12.46
CA LEU A 149 -4.38 -13.70 -11.40
C LEU A 149 -3.42 -14.83 -11.01
N ALA A 150 -2.12 -14.60 -11.13
CA ALA A 150 -1.06 -15.50 -10.70
C ALA A 150 -0.37 -14.89 -9.48
N ILE A 151 -0.18 -15.69 -8.44
CA ILE A 151 0.30 -15.26 -7.13
C ILE A 151 1.38 -16.19 -6.59
N GLY A 152 2.17 -15.67 -5.67
CA GLY A 152 3.04 -16.43 -4.80
C GLY A 152 3.14 -15.75 -3.45
N SER A 153 3.30 -16.50 -2.36
CA SER A 153 3.52 -15.93 -1.03
C SER A 153 4.28 -16.86 -0.09
N ASN A 154 4.90 -16.26 0.89
CA ASN A 154 5.40 -16.89 2.10
C ASN A 154 4.71 -16.21 3.31
N ALA A 155 3.80 -16.87 4.06
CA ALA A 155 3.37 -18.25 3.87
C ALA A 155 2.05 -18.33 3.09
N ALA A 156 0.90 -18.47 3.79
CA ALA A 156 -0.41 -18.60 3.16
C ALA A 156 -0.97 -17.26 2.70
N SER A 157 -1.77 -17.24 1.63
CA SER A 157 -2.48 -16.02 1.21
C SER A 157 -3.80 -16.32 0.52
N VAL A 158 -4.75 -15.37 0.65
CA VAL A 158 -6.05 -15.41 -0.05
C VAL A 158 -6.25 -14.07 -0.75
N TRP A 159 -6.81 -14.11 -1.96
CA TRP A 159 -6.87 -12.98 -2.87
C TRP A 159 -8.27 -12.73 -3.42
N TRP A 160 -8.66 -11.46 -3.47
CA TRP A 160 -9.95 -10.99 -3.96
C TRP A 160 -9.78 -9.94 -5.05
N LEU A 161 -10.66 -9.98 -6.03
CA LEU A 161 -10.83 -8.92 -7.04
C LEU A 161 -12.25 -8.40 -6.97
N ASN A 162 -12.42 -7.09 -6.79
CA ASN A 162 -13.72 -6.44 -6.70
C ASN A 162 -14.66 -7.12 -5.66
N GLY A 163 -14.08 -7.54 -4.51
CA GLY A 163 -14.81 -8.22 -3.43
C GLY A 163 -15.05 -9.73 -3.63
N LYS A 164 -14.71 -10.28 -4.79
CA LYS A 164 -14.85 -11.73 -5.06
C LYS A 164 -13.53 -12.45 -4.84
N GLU A 165 -13.54 -13.49 -4.00
CA GLU A 165 -12.39 -14.38 -3.81
C GLU A 165 -12.03 -15.09 -5.13
N LEU A 166 -10.75 -15.06 -5.50
CA LEU A 166 -10.23 -15.62 -6.74
C LEU A 166 -9.37 -16.85 -6.54
N VAL A 167 -8.43 -16.78 -5.62
CA VAL A 167 -7.40 -17.80 -5.41
C VAL A 167 -6.83 -17.70 -4.00
N GLY A 168 -6.50 -18.84 -3.41
CA GLY A 168 -5.78 -18.94 -2.16
C GLY A 168 -4.70 -20.00 -2.24
N ILE A 169 -3.60 -19.79 -1.53
CA ILE A 169 -2.56 -20.77 -1.28
C ILE A 169 -2.36 -20.90 0.21
N TYR A 170 -2.17 -22.13 0.70
CA TYR A 170 -2.21 -22.45 2.12
C TYR A 170 -0.96 -23.20 2.56
N GLY A 171 -0.76 -23.26 3.86
CA GLY A 171 0.38 -23.96 4.48
C GLY A 171 1.63 -23.10 4.62
N ASP A 172 2.61 -23.65 5.33
CA ASP A 172 3.95 -23.05 5.46
C ASP A 172 4.74 -23.35 4.20
N ARG A 173 5.22 -22.29 3.53
CA ARG A 173 5.86 -22.37 2.22
C ARG A 173 6.75 -21.18 1.93
N GLN A 174 7.69 -21.35 1.03
CA GLN A 174 8.44 -20.24 0.44
C GLN A 174 7.67 -19.63 -0.74
N THR A 175 7.94 -18.37 -1.04
CA THR A 175 7.38 -17.71 -2.22
C THR A 175 7.91 -18.33 -3.50
N VAL A 176 7.00 -18.87 -4.29
CA VAL A 176 7.24 -19.35 -5.66
C VAL A 176 6.40 -18.52 -6.61
N ILE A 177 7.01 -18.06 -7.71
CA ILE A 177 6.31 -17.30 -8.75
C ILE A 177 5.22 -18.17 -9.38
N ASP A 178 3.99 -17.61 -9.47
CA ASP A 178 2.82 -18.25 -10.08
C ASP A 178 2.41 -19.59 -9.40
N ASP A 179 2.72 -19.75 -8.11
CA ASP A 179 2.38 -20.92 -7.33
C ASP A 179 0.86 -21.17 -7.22
N GLY A 180 0.08 -20.08 -7.12
CA GLY A 180 -1.38 -20.09 -7.22
C GLY A 180 -1.84 -19.31 -8.44
N VAL A 181 -2.76 -19.91 -9.22
CA VAL A 181 -3.31 -19.25 -10.41
C VAL A 181 -4.83 -19.35 -10.41
N SER A 182 -5.51 -18.22 -10.53
CA SER A 182 -6.99 -18.17 -10.54
C SER A 182 -7.58 -18.85 -11.77
N LYS A 183 -8.87 -19.10 -11.73
CA LYS A 183 -9.66 -19.32 -12.94
C LYS A 183 -9.60 -18.06 -13.81
N ARG A 184 -9.98 -18.19 -15.10
CA ARG A 184 -10.08 -17.03 -15.99
C ARG A 184 -11.17 -16.08 -15.53
N ILE A 185 -10.86 -14.81 -15.55
CA ILE A 185 -11.70 -13.70 -15.10
C ILE A 185 -11.70 -12.60 -16.15
N THR A 186 -12.52 -11.58 -15.93
CA THR A 186 -12.53 -10.36 -16.71
C THR A 186 -12.13 -9.21 -15.78
N LEU A 187 -11.12 -8.43 -16.17
CA LEU A 187 -10.88 -7.11 -15.59
C LEU A 187 -11.82 -6.10 -16.25
N ASN A 188 -12.59 -5.37 -15.45
CA ASN A 188 -13.50 -4.35 -15.95
C ASN A 188 -12.73 -3.15 -16.52
N LYS A 189 -13.32 -2.43 -17.47
CA LYS A 189 -12.83 -1.10 -17.85
C LYS A 189 -12.86 -0.18 -16.62
N GLY A 190 -11.80 0.60 -16.43
CA GLY A 190 -11.61 1.48 -15.27
C GLY A 190 -10.98 0.76 -14.08
N PRO A 191 -11.29 1.17 -12.84
CA PRO A 191 -10.66 0.65 -11.63
C PRO A 191 -11.19 -0.75 -11.27
N ASN A 192 -10.27 -1.63 -10.92
CA ASN A 192 -10.51 -2.94 -10.31
C ASN A 192 -9.71 -3.01 -9.00
N ILE A 193 -10.33 -3.40 -7.92
CA ILE A 193 -9.70 -3.44 -6.60
C ILE A 193 -9.17 -4.84 -6.35
N LEU A 194 -7.83 -4.96 -6.32
CA LEU A 194 -7.15 -6.19 -5.95
C LEU A 194 -6.75 -6.12 -4.48
N ARG A 195 -7.13 -7.13 -3.73
CA ARG A 195 -6.89 -7.25 -2.29
C ARG A 195 -6.22 -8.58 -1.97
N ALA A 196 -5.28 -8.57 -1.05
CA ALA A 196 -4.62 -9.75 -0.53
C ALA A 196 -4.65 -9.76 1.00
N ALA A 197 -4.82 -10.95 1.56
CA ALA A 197 -4.53 -11.27 2.95
C ALA A 197 -3.38 -12.27 2.98
N VAL A 198 -2.28 -11.95 3.68
CA VAL A 198 -1.11 -12.83 3.79
C VAL A 198 -0.92 -13.19 5.25
N VAL A 199 -0.95 -14.50 5.56
CA VAL A 199 -0.81 -15.03 6.92
C VAL A 199 0.58 -15.63 7.07
N ASN A 200 1.33 -15.16 8.07
CA ASN A 200 2.66 -15.66 8.39
C ASN A 200 2.71 -16.30 9.79
N GLY A 201 3.25 -17.50 9.88
CA GLY A 201 3.55 -18.16 11.16
C GLY A 201 4.90 -17.72 11.73
N GLY A 202 5.92 -17.53 10.87
CA GLY A 202 7.26 -17.12 11.29
C GLY A 202 8.25 -17.07 10.13
N GLY A 203 9.44 -16.53 10.39
CA GLY A 203 10.48 -16.39 9.38
C GLY A 203 10.21 -15.30 8.35
N ALA A 204 10.68 -15.51 7.13
CA ALA A 204 10.48 -14.60 6.01
C ALA A 204 8.99 -14.52 5.64
N THR A 205 8.57 -13.34 5.18
CA THR A 205 7.21 -13.12 4.68
C THR A 205 7.26 -12.18 3.51
N ASP A 206 6.70 -12.60 2.41
CA ASP A 206 6.57 -11.78 1.21
C ASP A 206 5.44 -12.32 0.32
N PHE A 207 5.09 -11.55 -0.70
CA PHE A 207 4.19 -12.01 -1.76
C PHE A 207 4.57 -11.41 -3.10
N CYS A 208 4.15 -12.06 -4.17
CA CYS A 208 4.16 -11.50 -5.52
C CYS A 208 2.82 -11.76 -6.20
N ALA A 209 2.47 -10.88 -7.14
CA ALA A 209 1.26 -11.03 -7.94
C ALA A 209 1.45 -10.41 -9.32
N ARG A 210 0.87 -11.05 -10.33
CA ARG A 210 0.76 -10.51 -11.68
C ARG A 210 -0.50 -11.03 -12.37
N PHE A 211 -0.96 -10.29 -13.37
CA PHE A 211 -1.99 -10.82 -14.26
C PHE A 211 -1.35 -11.48 -15.47
N LEU A 212 -1.95 -12.58 -15.88
CA LEU A 212 -1.62 -13.30 -17.12
C LEU A 212 -2.75 -13.08 -18.13
N ASP A 213 -2.38 -12.91 -19.40
CA ASP A 213 -3.30 -12.76 -20.52
C ASP A 213 -3.94 -14.11 -20.94
N PRO A 214 -4.80 -14.16 -21.98
CA PRO A 214 -5.39 -15.40 -22.45
C PRO A 214 -4.37 -16.47 -22.90
N ASP A 215 -3.14 -16.08 -23.24
CA ASP A 215 -2.06 -16.98 -23.64
C ASP A 215 -1.13 -17.34 -22.48
N ASP A 216 -1.54 -17.01 -21.24
CA ASP A 216 -0.79 -17.21 -19.99
C ASP A 216 0.58 -16.47 -19.95
N LYS A 217 0.69 -15.34 -20.69
CA LYS A 217 1.83 -14.43 -20.65
C LYS A 217 1.53 -13.22 -19.75
N PRO A 218 2.57 -12.52 -19.24
CA PRO A 218 2.37 -11.32 -18.44
C PRO A 218 1.47 -10.29 -19.14
N LEU A 219 0.31 -9.99 -18.56
CA LEU A 219 -0.65 -9.03 -19.09
C LEU A 219 -0.05 -7.64 -19.20
N LYS A 220 -0.33 -6.96 -20.30
CA LYS A 220 0.08 -5.58 -20.58
C LYS A 220 -1.13 -4.65 -20.73
N GLY A 221 -0.88 -3.34 -20.75
CA GLY A 221 -1.89 -2.34 -21.08
C GLY A 221 -2.80 -1.95 -19.91
N TYR A 222 -2.37 -2.14 -18.68
CA TYR A 222 -3.01 -1.61 -17.49
C TYR A 222 -2.00 -0.85 -16.62
N THR A 223 -2.49 -0.05 -15.68
CA THR A 223 -1.68 0.65 -14.68
C THR A 223 -2.19 0.34 -13.28
N VAL A 224 -1.37 0.60 -12.27
CA VAL A 224 -1.74 0.51 -10.86
C VAL A 224 -1.64 1.85 -10.16
N THR A 225 -2.59 2.13 -9.27
CA THR A 225 -2.64 3.35 -8.45
C THR A 225 -2.98 3.00 -7.01
N LEU A 226 -2.88 4.00 -6.13
CA LEU A 226 -3.23 3.90 -4.70
C LEU A 226 -4.57 4.59 -4.40
N ALA A 227 -5.15 5.26 -5.38
CA ALA A 227 -6.45 5.89 -5.28
C ALA A 227 -7.23 5.65 -6.57
N VAL A 228 -8.56 5.60 -6.46
CA VAL A 228 -9.41 5.57 -7.66
C VAL A 228 -9.23 6.89 -8.40
N PRO A 229 -8.90 6.88 -9.71
CA PRO A 229 -8.80 8.10 -10.48
C PRO A 229 -10.10 8.92 -10.40
N ALA A 230 -9.98 10.23 -10.24
CA ALA A 230 -11.13 11.12 -10.37
C ALA A 230 -11.76 10.95 -11.75
N LYS A 231 -13.10 11.01 -11.79
CA LYS A 231 -13.86 10.95 -13.06
C LYS A 231 -13.71 12.24 -13.82
#